data_d604c68a1bf168cdb1cc82f196cb843c
#
_entry.id   d604c68a1bf168cdb1cc82f196cb843c
#
_cell.length_a   1.000
_cell.length_b   1.000
_cell.length_c   1.000
_cell.angle_alpha   90.00
_cell.angle_beta   90.00
_cell.angle_gamma   90.00
#
_symmetry.space_group_name_H-M   'P 1'
#
loop_
_entity.id
_entity.type
_entity.pdbx_description
1 polymer ?
#
loop_
_entity_poly.entity_id
_entity_poly.type
_entity_poly.pdbx_seq_one_letter_code
_entity_poly.pdbx_strand_id
1 'polypeptide(L)'
;MKTKMPTLSEATNLVYKRRYNGEDSATNFLIAMKYNIKAIGNLQVNKITKQHIKKLMDYHRFTRKNSKQVTNTKVGYLKTVLDEMVEDGFIKDVSFPRRLKEKKQKVHYLTPDMEIELLNYLTANEYREARDIIECLIDLGCRVNELLNLEKRFIDFYINQINFNDRKNDMAVAVPMTDRVKSKIQDYYNNSKDFDKVFSLNYSELNAIWQKARKDLGYADKKFYTLHLCRHTCASRLVQRGVPILLVKDWLGHEDIKTTMIYAHLAPKALHSIVGVLND
;
A
#
# COMPACT_ATOMS: atom_id res chain seq x y z
N MET A 1 30.21 -33.95 -2.32
CA MET A 1 28.96 -34.49 -1.75
C MET A 1 27.77 -33.98 -2.57
N LYS A 2 26.97 -34.86 -3.16
CA LYS A 2 25.74 -34.43 -3.84
C LYS A 2 24.79 -33.92 -2.78
N THR A 3 24.58 -32.62 -2.70
CA THR A 3 23.60 -32.00 -1.80
C THR A 3 22.22 -32.60 -2.09
N LYS A 4 21.54 -33.12 -1.05
CA LYS A 4 20.21 -33.72 -1.18
C LYS A 4 19.24 -32.70 -1.78
N MET A 5 18.50 -33.11 -2.82
CA MET A 5 17.49 -32.27 -3.46
C MET A 5 16.43 -31.86 -2.45
N PRO A 6 16.24 -30.55 -2.18
CA PRO A 6 15.29 -30.08 -1.19
C PRO A 6 13.84 -30.30 -1.62
N THR A 7 12.97 -30.56 -0.65
CA THR A 7 11.52 -30.47 -0.82
C THR A 7 11.07 -29.01 -0.86
N LEU A 8 9.86 -28.76 -1.35
CA LEU A 8 9.31 -27.40 -1.40
C LEU A 8 9.22 -26.75 -0.01
N SER A 9 8.98 -27.53 1.04
CA SER A 9 8.97 -27.04 2.43
C SER A 9 10.38 -26.66 2.90
N GLU A 10 11.39 -27.49 2.63
CA GLU A 10 12.79 -27.20 2.95
C GLU A 10 13.28 -25.95 2.23
N ALA A 11 13.00 -25.84 0.91
CA ALA A 11 13.31 -24.67 0.11
C ALA A 11 12.59 -23.41 0.62
N THR A 12 11.31 -23.51 0.99
CA THR A 12 10.55 -22.40 1.58
C THR A 12 11.21 -21.87 2.85
N ASN A 13 11.62 -22.77 3.75
CA ASN A 13 12.28 -22.37 5.00
C ASN A 13 13.65 -21.71 4.76
N LEU A 14 14.39 -22.19 3.75
CA LEU A 14 15.66 -21.57 3.36
C LEU A 14 15.46 -20.15 2.87
N VAL A 15 14.52 -19.95 1.94
CA VAL A 15 14.19 -18.62 1.38
C VAL A 15 13.60 -17.70 2.42
N TYR A 16 12.76 -18.22 3.33
CA TYR A 16 12.26 -17.44 4.47
C TYR A 16 13.41 -16.85 5.29
N LYS A 17 14.37 -17.67 5.69
CA LYS A 17 15.53 -17.22 6.48
C LYS A 17 16.39 -16.18 5.75
N ARG A 18 16.55 -16.31 4.44
CA ARG A 18 17.38 -15.41 3.63
C ARG A 18 16.71 -14.06 3.33
N ARG A 19 15.41 -14.08 3.01
CA ARG A 19 14.73 -12.91 2.40
C ARG A 19 13.58 -12.33 3.24
N TYR A 20 12.99 -13.11 4.14
CA TYR A 20 11.76 -12.70 4.81
C TYR A 20 11.86 -12.62 6.32
N ASN A 21 12.94 -13.12 6.93
CA ASN A 21 13.10 -13.10 8.37
C ASN A 21 13.28 -11.65 8.86
N GLY A 22 12.34 -11.19 9.69
CA GLY A 22 12.27 -9.80 10.15
C GLY A 22 11.53 -8.83 9.23
N GLU A 23 11.06 -9.28 8.05
CA GLU A 23 10.33 -8.45 7.11
C GLU A 23 8.81 -8.45 7.38
N ASP A 24 8.14 -7.33 7.11
CA ASP A 24 6.68 -7.21 7.22
C ASP A 24 5.93 -8.22 6.35
N SER A 25 6.54 -8.61 5.24
CA SER A 25 5.97 -9.57 4.28
C SER A 25 6.09 -11.03 4.70
N ALA A 26 6.85 -11.32 5.77
CA ALA A 26 7.14 -12.67 6.26
C ALA A 26 5.90 -13.53 6.50
N THR A 27 4.94 -12.98 7.24
CA THR A 27 3.67 -13.68 7.53
C THR A 27 2.89 -14.01 6.26
N ASN A 28 2.79 -13.07 5.34
CA ASN A 28 2.10 -13.27 4.05
C ASN A 28 2.78 -14.32 3.18
N PHE A 29 4.10 -14.33 3.17
CA PHE A 29 4.91 -15.34 2.47
C PHE A 29 4.64 -16.74 3.04
N LEU A 30 4.76 -16.92 4.36
CA LEU A 30 4.54 -18.22 5.00
C LEU A 30 3.11 -18.75 4.82
N ILE A 31 2.11 -17.89 4.98
CA ILE A 31 0.70 -18.24 4.72
C ILE A 31 0.52 -18.65 3.26
N ALA A 32 1.08 -17.93 2.32
CA ALA A 32 0.97 -18.26 0.90
C ALA A 32 1.62 -19.62 0.61
N MET A 33 2.85 -19.85 1.09
CA MET A 33 3.57 -21.09 0.86
C MET A 33 2.91 -22.30 1.53
N LYS A 34 2.32 -22.14 2.72
CA LYS A 34 1.48 -23.18 3.35
C LYS A 34 0.36 -23.66 2.42
N TYR A 35 -0.36 -22.72 1.78
CA TYR A 35 -1.43 -23.07 0.83
C TYR A 35 -0.87 -23.58 -0.51
N ASN A 36 0.26 -23.09 -0.96
CA ASN A 36 0.94 -23.57 -2.18
C ASN A 36 1.33 -25.04 -2.01
N ILE A 37 1.97 -25.40 -0.89
CA ILE A 37 2.34 -26.78 -0.57
C ILE A 37 1.09 -27.66 -0.43
N LYS A 38 0.02 -27.17 0.22
CA LYS A 38 -1.26 -27.90 0.32
C LYS A 38 -1.84 -28.22 -1.06
N ALA A 39 -1.71 -27.33 -2.03
CA ALA A 39 -2.32 -27.46 -3.36
C ALA A 39 -1.58 -28.43 -4.28
N ILE A 40 -0.25 -28.42 -4.26
CA ILE A 40 0.57 -29.22 -5.19
C ILE A 40 1.35 -30.35 -4.52
N GLY A 41 1.34 -30.44 -3.19
CA GLY A 41 2.12 -31.41 -2.40
C GLY A 41 3.51 -30.86 -2.04
N ASN A 42 4.13 -31.49 -1.03
CA ASN A 42 5.50 -31.20 -0.63
C ASN A 42 6.50 -31.94 -1.53
N LEU A 43 6.52 -31.60 -2.81
CA LEU A 43 7.37 -32.23 -3.83
C LEU A 43 8.83 -31.78 -3.69
N GLN A 44 9.76 -32.60 -4.16
CA GLN A 44 11.12 -32.13 -4.44
C GLN A 44 11.09 -31.03 -5.50
N VAL A 45 11.89 -29.96 -5.34
CA VAL A 45 11.82 -28.77 -6.20
C VAL A 45 12.05 -29.08 -7.68
N ASN A 46 12.87 -30.09 -8.01
CA ASN A 46 13.13 -30.53 -9.38
C ASN A 46 11.94 -31.28 -10.03
N LYS A 47 10.94 -31.67 -9.25
CA LYS A 47 9.72 -32.32 -9.75
C LYS A 47 8.57 -31.34 -9.98
N ILE A 48 8.75 -30.06 -9.64
CA ILE A 48 7.73 -29.04 -9.86
C ILE A 48 7.72 -28.63 -11.32
N THR A 49 6.58 -28.79 -11.96
CA THR A 49 6.38 -28.52 -13.39
C THR A 49 5.40 -27.37 -13.60
N LYS A 50 5.34 -26.82 -14.81
CA LYS A 50 4.33 -25.85 -15.22
C LYS A 50 2.90 -26.33 -14.96
N GLN A 51 2.65 -27.63 -15.01
CA GLN A 51 1.33 -28.22 -14.75
C GLN A 51 0.96 -28.12 -13.27
N HIS A 52 1.91 -28.35 -12.36
CA HIS A 52 1.70 -28.11 -10.92
C HIS A 52 1.36 -26.64 -10.64
N ILE A 53 2.05 -25.70 -11.33
CA ILE A 53 1.79 -24.26 -11.16
C ILE A 53 0.39 -23.88 -11.70
N LYS A 54 -0.06 -24.45 -12.81
CA LYS A 54 -1.44 -24.26 -13.29
C LYS A 54 -2.45 -24.78 -12.27
N LYS A 55 -2.26 -26.00 -11.74
CA LYS A 55 -3.11 -26.56 -10.67
C LYS A 55 -3.15 -25.65 -9.44
N LEU A 56 -2.02 -25.05 -9.07
CA LEU A 56 -1.93 -24.08 -7.97
C LEU A 56 -2.75 -22.82 -8.26
N MET A 57 -2.66 -22.28 -9.49
CA MET A 57 -3.47 -21.12 -9.89
C MET A 57 -4.97 -21.43 -9.80
N ASP A 58 -5.39 -22.59 -10.28
CA ASP A 58 -6.79 -23.04 -10.22
C ASP A 58 -7.26 -23.23 -8.78
N TYR A 59 -6.44 -23.83 -7.92
CA TYR A 59 -6.72 -23.95 -6.49
C TYR A 59 -6.95 -22.57 -5.85
N HIS A 60 -6.07 -21.61 -6.09
CA HIS A 60 -6.25 -20.27 -5.54
C HIS A 60 -7.50 -19.57 -6.11
N ARG A 61 -7.79 -19.74 -7.40
CA ARG A 61 -8.93 -19.10 -8.06
C ARG A 61 -10.28 -19.72 -7.66
N PHE A 62 -10.39 -21.02 -7.71
CA PHE A 62 -11.67 -21.72 -7.64
C PHE A 62 -11.94 -22.30 -6.24
N THR A 63 -10.95 -22.90 -5.59
CA THR A 63 -11.11 -23.47 -4.26
C THR A 63 -11.04 -22.40 -3.18
N ARG A 64 -10.04 -21.48 -3.27
CA ARG A 64 -9.84 -20.39 -2.30
C ARG A 64 -10.61 -19.11 -2.66
N LYS A 65 -11.24 -19.04 -3.83
CA LYS A 65 -12.00 -17.89 -4.34
C LYS A 65 -11.21 -16.56 -4.30
N ASN A 66 -9.88 -16.64 -4.43
CA ASN A 66 -9.03 -15.45 -4.45
C ASN A 66 -9.24 -14.64 -5.74
N SER A 67 -9.02 -13.32 -5.67
CA SER A 67 -8.93 -12.46 -6.86
C SER A 67 -7.76 -12.89 -7.75
N LYS A 68 -7.75 -12.44 -9.02
CA LYS A 68 -6.63 -12.67 -9.93
C LYS A 68 -5.32 -12.09 -9.37
N GLN A 69 -5.37 -10.89 -8.79
CA GLN A 69 -4.23 -10.23 -8.16
C GLN A 69 -3.66 -11.06 -7.01
N VAL A 70 -4.50 -11.46 -6.06
CA VAL A 70 -4.09 -12.28 -4.91
C VAL A 70 -3.52 -13.63 -5.37
N THR A 71 -4.12 -14.24 -6.42
CA THR A 71 -3.59 -15.47 -7.02
C THR A 71 -2.19 -15.25 -7.61
N ASN A 72 -2.01 -14.19 -8.41
CA ASN A 72 -0.71 -13.85 -8.97
C ASN A 72 0.35 -13.62 -7.88
N THR A 73 0.00 -12.94 -6.79
CA THR A 73 0.91 -12.70 -5.65
C THR A 73 1.31 -14.02 -4.99
N LYS A 74 0.35 -14.91 -4.70
CA LYS A 74 0.65 -16.20 -4.04
C LYS A 74 1.48 -17.13 -4.91
N VAL A 75 1.23 -17.15 -6.22
CA VAL A 75 2.07 -17.87 -7.20
C VAL A 75 3.43 -17.20 -7.34
N GLY A 76 3.50 -15.89 -7.21
CA GLY A 76 4.76 -15.12 -7.19
C GLY A 76 5.71 -15.56 -6.07
N TYR A 77 5.19 -15.84 -4.87
CA TYR A 77 6.01 -16.36 -3.77
C TYR A 77 6.61 -17.75 -4.11
N LEU A 78 5.85 -18.62 -4.78
CA LEU A 78 6.41 -19.89 -5.27
C LEU A 78 7.53 -19.62 -6.29
N LYS A 79 7.33 -18.64 -7.18
CA LYS A 79 8.36 -18.27 -8.15
C LYS A 79 9.64 -17.83 -7.43
N THR A 80 9.56 -16.97 -6.44
CA THR A 80 10.72 -16.54 -5.64
C THR A 80 11.46 -17.73 -5.03
N VAL A 81 10.73 -18.74 -4.50
CA VAL A 81 11.36 -19.93 -3.94
C VAL A 81 12.09 -20.74 -5.02
N LEU A 82 11.48 -20.91 -6.19
CA LEU A 82 12.11 -21.69 -7.27
C LEU A 82 13.27 -20.93 -7.93
N ASP A 83 13.20 -19.62 -8.07
CA ASP A 83 14.29 -18.78 -8.58
C ASP A 83 15.54 -18.92 -7.66
N GLU A 84 15.38 -18.89 -6.32
CA GLU A 84 16.49 -19.16 -5.38
C GLU A 84 17.09 -20.56 -5.57
N MET A 85 16.25 -21.57 -5.83
CA MET A 85 16.74 -22.93 -6.07
C MET A 85 17.47 -23.05 -7.41
N VAL A 86 17.18 -22.20 -8.38
CA VAL A 86 17.96 -22.07 -9.63
C VAL A 86 19.30 -21.38 -9.34
N GLU A 87 19.31 -20.28 -8.58
CA GLU A 87 20.54 -19.57 -8.19
C GLU A 87 21.49 -20.46 -7.38
N ASP A 88 20.93 -21.30 -6.48
CA ASP A 88 21.69 -22.28 -5.70
C ASP A 88 22.15 -23.52 -6.53
N GLY A 89 21.77 -23.61 -7.80
CA GLY A 89 22.16 -24.71 -8.70
C GLY A 89 21.42 -26.04 -8.44
N PHE A 90 20.35 -26.07 -7.66
CA PHE A 90 19.55 -27.27 -7.39
C PHE A 90 18.69 -27.69 -8.59
N ILE A 91 18.16 -26.71 -9.32
CA ILE A 91 17.27 -26.93 -10.47
C ILE A 91 17.62 -26.01 -11.63
N LYS A 92 17.19 -26.39 -12.84
CA LYS A 92 17.14 -25.48 -13.98
C LYS A 92 15.90 -24.61 -13.93
N ASP A 93 15.84 -23.55 -14.75
CA ASP A 93 14.69 -22.66 -14.82
C ASP A 93 13.36 -23.42 -14.99
N VAL A 94 12.33 -22.95 -14.27
CA VAL A 94 10.98 -23.53 -14.30
C VAL A 94 10.06 -22.60 -15.07
N SER A 95 9.52 -23.11 -16.18
CA SER A 95 8.56 -22.34 -16.99
C SER A 95 7.27 -22.07 -16.23
N PHE A 96 6.97 -20.79 -16.00
CA PHE A 96 5.72 -20.34 -15.37
C PHE A 96 4.62 -20.08 -16.41
N PRO A 97 3.34 -20.35 -16.06
CA PRO A 97 2.21 -19.88 -16.84
C PRO A 97 2.18 -18.35 -16.90
N ARG A 98 1.52 -17.77 -17.92
CA ARG A 98 1.28 -16.31 -17.95
C ARG A 98 0.48 -15.89 -16.73
N ARG A 99 0.85 -14.74 -16.16
CA ARG A 99 0.07 -14.12 -15.08
C ARG A 99 -1.37 -13.88 -15.53
N LEU A 100 -2.31 -14.03 -14.60
CA LEU A 100 -3.71 -13.73 -14.87
C LEU A 100 -3.86 -12.22 -15.15
N LYS A 101 -4.51 -11.89 -16.27
CA LYS A 101 -4.75 -10.48 -16.63
C LYS A 101 -5.72 -9.86 -15.63
N GLU A 102 -5.25 -8.86 -14.93
CA GLU A 102 -6.02 -8.09 -13.96
C GLU A 102 -6.80 -6.98 -14.67
N LYS A 103 -8.01 -6.68 -14.18
CA LYS A 103 -8.71 -5.48 -14.62
C LYS A 103 -8.05 -4.28 -13.95
N LYS A 104 -7.83 -3.21 -14.72
CA LYS A 104 -7.46 -1.91 -14.12
C LYS A 104 -8.57 -1.52 -13.15
N GLN A 105 -8.24 -1.35 -11.88
CA GLN A 105 -9.20 -0.84 -10.90
C GLN A 105 -9.42 0.63 -11.18
N LYS A 106 -10.70 1.06 -11.09
CA LYS A 106 -11.00 2.50 -11.06
C LYS A 106 -10.43 3.07 -9.77
N VAL A 107 -9.80 4.21 -9.87
CA VAL A 107 -9.38 4.97 -8.69
C VAL A 107 -10.64 5.54 -8.05
N HIS A 108 -10.81 5.25 -6.76
CA HIS A 108 -11.84 5.86 -5.94
C HIS A 108 -11.18 6.89 -5.03
N TYR A 109 -11.89 7.96 -4.74
CA TYR A 109 -11.48 9.02 -3.81
C TYR A 109 -12.73 9.63 -3.17
N LEU A 110 -12.58 10.35 -2.07
CA LEU A 110 -13.67 11.07 -1.43
C LEU A 110 -14.09 12.25 -2.30
N THR A 111 -15.37 12.30 -2.67
CA THR A 111 -15.95 13.54 -3.21
C THR A 111 -16.03 14.60 -2.09
N PRO A 112 -16.16 15.89 -2.43
CA PRO A 112 -16.36 16.93 -1.40
C PRO A 112 -17.51 16.60 -0.43
N ASP A 113 -18.63 16.12 -0.96
CA ASP A 113 -19.81 15.77 -0.13
C ASP A 113 -19.52 14.60 0.80
N MET A 114 -18.83 13.54 0.31
CA MET A 114 -18.43 12.41 1.14
C MET A 114 -17.44 12.81 2.25
N GLU A 115 -16.54 13.75 1.96
CA GLU A 115 -15.61 14.26 2.98
C GLU A 115 -16.38 15.06 4.04
N ILE A 116 -17.26 15.97 3.64
CA ILE A 116 -18.08 16.77 4.56
C ILE A 116 -18.94 15.85 5.44
N GLU A 117 -19.61 14.87 4.85
CA GLU A 117 -20.43 13.88 5.56
C GLU A 117 -19.60 13.11 6.61
N LEU A 118 -18.41 12.63 6.22
CA LEU A 118 -17.51 11.91 7.11
C LEU A 118 -17.03 12.81 8.27
N LEU A 119 -16.58 14.02 7.97
CA LEU A 119 -16.07 14.94 9.00
C LEU A 119 -17.16 15.38 9.96
N ASN A 120 -18.38 15.63 9.47
CA ASN A 120 -19.53 15.96 10.30
C ASN A 120 -19.92 14.77 11.20
N TYR A 121 -19.91 13.54 10.68
CA TYR A 121 -20.13 12.33 11.48
C TYR A 121 -19.12 12.22 12.62
N LEU A 122 -17.84 12.41 12.33
CA LEU A 122 -16.78 12.32 13.34
C LEU A 122 -16.90 13.41 14.40
N THR A 123 -17.31 14.62 14.01
CA THR A 123 -17.57 15.72 14.93
C THR A 123 -18.77 15.42 15.84
N ALA A 124 -19.89 14.96 15.28
CA ALA A 124 -21.11 14.66 16.00
C ALA A 124 -20.96 13.48 17.00
N ASN A 125 -20.00 12.60 16.76
CA ASN A 125 -19.69 11.47 17.65
C ASN A 125 -18.46 11.71 18.54
N GLU A 126 -17.97 12.95 18.64
CA GLU A 126 -16.85 13.38 19.50
C GLU A 126 -15.50 12.69 19.18
N TYR A 127 -15.32 12.18 17.95
CA TYR A 127 -14.07 11.58 17.48
C TYR A 127 -13.08 12.65 16.98
N ARG A 128 -12.76 13.64 17.83
CA ARG A 128 -11.95 14.81 17.45
C ARG A 128 -10.61 14.42 16.86
N GLU A 129 -9.82 13.61 17.58
CA GLU A 129 -8.48 13.23 17.10
C GLU A 129 -8.53 12.44 15.80
N ALA A 130 -9.48 11.49 15.67
CA ALA A 130 -9.65 10.74 14.43
C ALA A 130 -10.03 11.66 13.25
N ARG A 131 -10.89 12.67 13.48
CA ARG A 131 -11.24 13.68 12.48
C ARG A 131 -10.01 14.46 12.03
N ASP A 132 -9.21 14.94 12.96
CA ASP A 132 -8.02 15.74 12.67
C ASP A 132 -6.95 14.93 11.95
N ILE A 133 -6.73 13.66 12.34
CA ILE A 133 -5.86 12.71 11.62
C ILE A 133 -6.36 12.51 10.19
N ILE A 134 -7.67 12.31 9.97
CA ILE A 134 -8.24 12.09 8.65
C ILE A 134 -8.05 13.33 7.75
N GLU A 135 -8.27 14.53 8.26
CA GLU A 135 -8.01 15.77 7.53
C GLU A 135 -6.51 15.89 7.16
N CYS A 136 -5.60 15.58 8.09
CA CYS A 136 -4.17 15.55 7.80
C CYS A 136 -3.81 14.50 6.72
N LEU A 137 -4.40 13.30 6.79
CA LEU A 137 -4.18 12.26 5.77
C LEU A 137 -4.66 12.69 4.37
N ILE A 138 -5.78 13.42 4.29
CA ILE A 138 -6.32 13.93 3.02
C ILE A 138 -5.40 14.99 2.41
N ASP A 139 -4.82 15.87 3.22
CA ASP A 139 -3.97 16.95 2.73
C ASP A 139 -2.54 16.47 2.44
N LEU A 140 -1.93 15.72 3.35
CA LEU A 140 -0.55 15.24 3.21
C LEU A 140 -0.43 14.08 2.23
N GLY A 141 -1.47 13.26 2.09
CA GLY A 141 -1.42 12.06 1.27
C GLY A 141 -0.43 11.00 1.75
N CYS A 142 0.14 11.12 2.94
CA CYS A 142 1.05 10.14 3.53
C CYS A 142 0.34 8.80 3.86
N ARG A 143 1.11 7.76 4.17
CA ARG A 143 0.53 6.50 4.64
C ARG A 143 0.02 6.67 6.07
N VAL A 144 -1.09 5.98 6.39
CA VAL A 144 -1.71 6.09 7.74
C VAL A 144 -0.70 5.85 8.85
N ASN A 145 0.12 4.80 8.75
CA ASN A 145 1.11 4.49 9.77
C ASN A 145 2.26 5.51 9.84
N GLU A 146 2.58 6.20 8.75
CA GLU A 146 3.55 7.29 8.74
C GLU A 146 3.05 8.44 9.61
N LEU A 147 1.79 8.83 9.48
CA LEU A 147 1.20 9.90 10.28
C LEU A 147 1.00 9.48 11.74
N LEU A 148 0.48 8.27 12.01
CA LEU A 148 0.25 7.79 13.37
C LEU A 148 1.55 7.56 14.17
N ASN A 149 2.67 7.34 13.48
CA ASN A 149 3.98 7.21 14.10
C ASN A 149 4.84 8.47 13.93
N LEU A 150 4.23 9.59 13.55
CA LEU A 150 4.95 10.86 13.41
C LEU A 150 5.48 11.31 14.75
N GLU A 151 6.80 11.43 14.83
CA GLU A 151 7.49 11.96 16.01
C GLU A 151 7.70 13.47 15.89
N LYS A 152 7.64 14.17 17.01
CA LYS A 152 7.79 15.63 17.10
C LYS A 152 9.08 16.15 16.44
N ARG A 153 10.18 15.39 16.55
CA ARG A 153 11.50 15.75 15.97
C ARG A 153 11.53 15.81 14.44
N PHE A 154 10.54 15.24 13.76
CA PHE A 154 10.45 15.24 12.29
C PHE A 154 9.60 16.38 11.74
N ILE A 155 9.15 17.30 12.60
CA ILE A 155 8.32 18.44 12.22
C ILE A 155 9.15 19.71 12.33
N ASP A 156 9.24 20.43 11.22
CA ASP A 156 9.86 21.74 11.17
C ASP A 156 8.80 22.80 10.90
N PHE A 157 8.43 23.54 11.94
CA PHE A 157 7.45 24.61 11.85
C PHE A 157 8.03 25.89 11.22
N TYR A 158 9.36 26.05 11.19
CA TYR A 158 10.01 27.22 10.60
C TYR A 158 9.92 27.19 9.07
N ILE A 159 10.27 26.06 8.46
CA ILE A 159 10.12 25.83 7.02
C ILE A 159 8.77 25.22 6.65
N ASN A 160 7.88 25.02 7.62
CA ASN A 160 6.53 24.50 7.44
C ASN A 160 6.47 23.12 6.76
N GLN A 161 7.25 22.15 7.27
CA GLN A 161 7.47 20.85 6.62
C GLN A 161 7.47 19.68 7.62
N ILE A 162 7.04 18.51 7.14
CA ILE A 162 7.16 17.23 7.85
C ILE A 162 8.10 16.32 7.06
N ASN A 163 9.04 15.71 7.75
CA ASN A 163 9.95 14.72 7.18
C ASN A 163 9.47 13.32 7.55
N PHE A 164 8.86 12.60 6.61
CA PHE A 164 8.51 11.22 6.79
C PHE A 164 9.70 10.33 6.47
N ASN A 165 10.27 9.67 7.49
CA ASN A 165 11.33 8.69 7.27
C ASN A 165 10.72 7.38 6.78
N ASP A 166 10.95 7.01 5.53
CA ASP A 166 10.69 5.65 5.07
C ASP A 166 11.82 4.73 5.54
N ARG A 167 11.55 3.94 6.60
CA ARG A 167 12.52 3.01 7.19
C ARG A 167 13.01 1.93 6.21
N LYS A 168 12.33 1.79 5.04
CA LYS A 168 12.69 0.75 4.08
C LYS A 168 13.75 1.17 3.06
N ASN A 169 13.90 2.49 2.78
CA ASN A 169 14.71 2.94 1.65
C ASN A 169 15.64 4.12 1.96
N ASP A 170 15.83 4.51 3.22
CA ASP A 170 16.63 5.68 3.64
C ASP A 170 16.27 7.02 2.93
N MET A 171 15.18 7.05 2.18
CA MET A 171 14.71 8.27 1.52
C MET A 171 13.64 8.93 2.38
N ALA A 172 14.04 10.00 3.06
CA ALA A 172 13.09 10.88 3.72
C ALA A 172 12.23 11.60 2.69
N VAL A 173 10.91 11.50 2.82
CA VAL A 173 9.99 12.30 2.01
C VAL A 173 9.59 13.52 2.82
N ALA A 174 10.02 14.68 2.35
CA ALA A 174 9.69 15.96 2.96
C ALA A 174 8.39 16.50 2.32
N VAL A 175 7.33 16.69 3.13
CA VAL A 175 6.04 17.18 2.66
C VAL A 175 5.71 18.51 3.34
N PRO A 176 5.49 19.60 2.58
CA PRO A 176 5.00 20.86 3.15
C PRO A 176 3.62 20.70 3.79
N MET A 177 3.40 21.38 4.90
CA MET A 177 2.10 21.41 5.57
C MET A 177 1.19 22.48 4.95
N THR A 178 -0.08 22.13 4.74
CA THR A 178 -1.12 23.16 4.55
C THR A 178 -1.38 23.87 5.87
N ASP A 179 -1.99 25.07 5.82
CA ASP A 179 -2.33 25.81 7.05
C ASP A 179 -3.22 24.99 7.99
N ARG A 180 -4.16 24.22 7.41
CA ARG A 180 -5.02 23.29 8.15
C ARG A 180 -4.20 22.23 8.89
N VAL A 181 -3.26 21.60 8.22
CA VAL A 181 -2.37 20.57 8.80
C VAL A 181 -1.48 21.17 9.88
N LYS A 182 -0.86 22.33 9.58
CA LYS A 182 0.01 23.02 10.53
C LYS A 182 -0.71 23.33 11.84
N SER A 183 -1.89 23.93 11.75
CA SER A 183 -2.68 24.29 12.95
C SER A 183 -3.00 23.07 13.81
N LYS A 184 -3.44 21.96 13.18
CA LYS A 184 -3.78 20.73 13.90
C LYS A 184 -2.56 20.07 14.54
N ILE A 185 -1.51 19.89 13.77
CA ILE A 185 -0.27 19.26 14.26
C ILE A 185 0.32 20.09 15.40
N GLN A 186 0.28 21.42 15.32
CA GLN A 186 0.79 22.28 16.37
C GLN A 186 -0.03 22.16 17.68
N ASP A 187 -1.36 22.00 17.59
CA ASP A 187 -2.21 21.76 18.76
C ASP A 187 -1.80 20.45 19.46
N TYR A 188 -1.71 19.35 18.70
CA TYR A 188 -1.28 18.06 19.26
C TYR A 188 0.18 18.06 19.72
N TYR A 189 1.08 18.70 18.99
CA TYR A 189 2.50 18.86 19.35
C TYR A 189 2.66 19.49 20.74
N ASN A 190 1.88 20.53 21.02
CA ASN A 190 1.96 21.27 22.28
C ASN A 190 1.26 20.54 23.44
N ASN A 191 0.19 19.79 23.15
CA ASN A 191 -0.70 19.22 24.18
C ASN A 191 -0.53 17.70 24.36
N SER A 192 0.23 17.02 23.49
CA SER A 192 0.50 15.59 23.64
C SER A 192 1.29 15.30 24.90
N LYS A 193 0.83 14.32 25.68
CA LYS A 193 1.53 13.78 26.85
C LYS A 193 2.73 12.91 26.47
N ASP A 194 2.74 12.39 25.26
CA ASP A 194 3.88 11.66 24.70
C ASP A 194 4.93 12.67 24.25
N PHE A 195 6.13 12.58 24.79
CA PHE A 195 7.23 13.46 24.40
C PHE A 195 7.68 13.27 22.96
N ASP A 196 7.44 12.09 22.39
CA ASP A 196 7.94 11.72 21.08
C ASP A 196 6.85 11.79 20.00
N LYS A 197 5.62 11.33 20.27
CA LYS A 197 4.54 11.23 19.26
C LYS A 197 3.59 12.41 19.28
N VAL A 198 3.09 12.75 18.09
CA VAL A 198 2.09 13.80 17.88
C VAL A 198 0.70 13.32 18.24
N PHE A 199 0.29 12.17 17.72
CA PHE A 199 -1.05 11.61 17.90
C PHE A 199 -1.03 10.44 18.89
N SER A 200 -2.15 10.27 19.62
CA SER A 200 -2.33 9.21 20.62
C SER A 200 -2.96 7.94 20.03
N LEU A 201 -3.84 8.09 19.01
CA LEU A 201 -4.52 6.96 18.40
C LEU A 201 -3.54 6.05 17.65
N ASN A 202 -3.71 4.75 17.85
CA ASN A 202 -3.05 3.74 17.03
C ASN A 202 -3.91 3.34 15.82
N TYR A 203 -3.32 2.52 14.92
CA TYR A 203 -4.01 2.08 13.70
C TYR A 203 -5.31 1.30 13.98
N SER A 204 -5.34 0.44 15.00
CA SER A 204 -6.51 -0.37 15.31
C SER A 204 -7.67 0.49 15.79
N GLU A 205 -7.40 1.46 16.64
CA GLU A 205 -8.38 2.42 17.16
C GLU A 205 -8.93 3.31 16.03
N LEU A 206 -8.05 3.93 15.25
CA LEU A 206 -8.48 4.76 14.11
C LEU A 206 -9.29 3.94 13.09
N ASN A 207 -8.87 2.71 12.79
CA ASN A 207 -9.58 1.84 11.86
C ASN A 207 -10.95 1.40 12.43
N ALA A 208 -11.08 1.17 13.74
CA ALA A 208 -12.37 0.86 14.35
C ALA A 208 -13.35 2.02 14.21
N ILE A 209 -12.91 3.27 14.45
CA ILE A 209 -13.71 4.48 14.25
C ILE A 209 -14.10 4.61 12.76
N TRP A 210 -13.15 4.40 11.84
CA TRP A 210 -13.42 4.43 10.39
C TRP A 210 -14.44 3.39 9.96
N GLN A 211 -14.35 2.15 10.45
CA GLN A 211 -15.33 1.10 10.10
C GLN A 211 -16.71 1.40 10.65
N LYS A 212 -16.80 1.99 11.84
CA LYS A 212 -18.07 2.44 12.39
C LYS A 212 -18.67 3.55 11.53
N ALA A 213 -17.92 4.61 11.23
CA ALA A 213 -18.35 5.69 10.35
C ALA A 213 -18.79 5.14 8.97
N ARG A 214 -18.00 4.28 8.36
CA ARG A 214 -18.30 3.60 7.10
C ARG A 214 -19.65 2.88 7.12
N LYS A 215 -19.96 2.18 8.22
CA LYS A 215 -21.22 1.46 8.38
C LYS A 215 -22.40 2.43 8.53
N ASP A 216 -22.26 3.41 9.41
CA ASP A 216 -23.34 4.33 9.79
C ASP A 216 -23.68 5.30 8.65
N LEU A 217 -22.70 5.65 7.81
CA LEU A 217 -22.86 6.45 6.60
C LEU A 217 -23.31 5.65 5.35
N GLY A 218 -23.62 4.36 5.50
CA GLY A 218 -24.13 3.55 4.39
C GLY A 218 -23.06 3.07 3.37
N TYR A 219 -21.77 3.14 3.72
CA TYR A 219 -20.68 2.70 2.84
C TYR A 219 -20.16 1.28 3.16
N ALA A 220 -20.90 0.48 3.95
CA ALA A 220 -20.46 -0.84 4.40
C ALA A 220 -20.10 -1.82 3.25
N ASP A 221 -20.82 -1.77 2.14
CA ASP A 221 -20.63 -2.56 0.93
C ASP A 221 -19.52 -2.03 0.00
N LYS A 222 -19.07 -0.80 0.20
CA LYS A 222 -18.03 -0.14 -0.62
C LYS A 222 -16.64 -0.60 -0.21
N LYS A 223 -16.10 -1.63 -0.82
CA LYS A 223 -14.78 -2.20 -0.51
C LYS A 223 -13.63 -1.20 -0.61
N PHE A 224 -13.78 -0.15 -1.41
CA PHE A 224 -12.78 0.89 -1.58
C PHE A 224 -12.76 1.89 -0.40
N TYR A 225 -13.81 1.95 0.42
CA TYR A 225 -13.92 2.90 1.52
C TYR A 225 -13.08 2.43 2.71
N THR A 226 -11.78 2.65 2.59
CA THR A 226 -10.75 2.31 3.60
C THR A 226 -9.96 3.57 3.95
N LEU A 227 -9.19 3.56 5.04
CA LEU A 227 -8.32 4.69 5.43
C LEU A 227 -7.38 5.12 4.29
N HIS A 228 -6.95 4.18 3.43
CA HIS A 228 -6.11 4.51 2.27
C HIS A 228 -6.82 5.40 1.22
N LEU A 229 -8.15 5.51 1.32
CA LEU A 229 -8.94 6.41 0.48
C LEU A 229 -8.55 7.88 0.67
N CYS A 230 -8.09 8.28 1.86
CA CYS A 230 -7.58 9.64 2.12
C CYS A 230 -6.37 9.95 1.20
N ARG A 231 -5.43 9.04 1.08
CA ARG A 231 -4.27 9.19 0.19
C ARG A 231 -4.68 9.19 -1.29
N HIS A 232 -5.63 8.36 -1.68
CA HIS A 232 -6.21 8.41 -3.03
C HIS A 232 -6.89 9.76 -3.30
N THR A 233 -7.53 10.36 -2.28
CA THR A 233 -8.17 11.67 -2.38
C THR A 233 -7.15 12.77 -2.59
N CYS A 234 -6.07 12.80 -1.79
CA CYS A 234 -4.95 13.73 -2.00
C CYS A 234 -4.43 13.67 -3.43
N ALA A 235 -4.00 12.48 -3.85
CA ALA A 235 -3.44 12.25 -5.19
C ALA A 235 -4.40 12.69 -6.32
N SER A 236 -5.67 12.30 -6.21
CA SER A 236 -6.69 12.63 -7.20
C SER A 236 -6.90 14.14 -7.31
N ARG A 237 -6.97 14.85 -6.17
CA ARG A 237 -7.13 16.31 -6.13
C ARG A 237 -5.95 17.06 -6.71
N LEU A 238 -4.73 16.63 -6.41
CA LEU A 238 -3.52 17.22 -7.00
C LEU A 238 -3.54 17.10 -8.53
N VAL A 239 -3.81 15.89 -9.03
CA VAL A 239 -3.87 15.64 -10.48
C VAL A 239 -5.02 16.39 -11.15
N GLN A 240 -6.22 16.43 -10.57
CA GLN A 240 -7.38 17.18 -11.07
C GLN A 240 -7.13 18.69 -11.15
N ARG A 241 -6.28 19.22 -10.26
CA ARG A 241 -5.85 20.62 -10.27
C ARG A 241 -4.66 20.90 -11.19
N GLY A 242 -4.26 19.93 -12.00
CA GLY A 242 -3.20 20.10 -13.00
C GLY A 242 -1.77 19.98 -12.47
N VAL A 243 -1.57 19.52 -11.21
CA VAL A 243 -0.23 19.28 -10.70
C VAL A 243 0.45 18.20 -11.55
N PRO A 244 1.68 18.42 -12.06
CA PRO A 244 2.41 17.44 -12.86
C PRO A 244 2.55 16.11 -12.13
N ILE A 245 2.34 15.01 -12.86
CA ILE A 245 2.28 13.67 -12.27
C ILE A 245 3.58 13.26 -11.55
N LEU A 246 4.73 13.80 -11.98
CA LEU A 246 6.01 13.59 -11.31
C LEU A 246 6.05 14.27 -9.93
N LEU A 247 5.54 15.48 -9.81
CA LEU A 247 5.43 16.18 -8.52
C LEU A 247 4.45 15.47 -7.59
N VAL A 248 3.35 14.91 -8.14
CA VAL A 248 2.43 14.08 -7.35
C VAL A 248 3.11 12.80 -6.86
N LYS A 249 3.97 12.18 -7.70
CA LYS A 249 4.79 11.03 -7.30
C LYS A 249 5.68 11.39 -6.10
N ASP A 250 6.39 12.50 -6.20
CA ASP A 250 7.33 12.97 -5.18
C ASP A 250 6.60 13.35 -3.88
N TRP A 251 5.47 14.08 -3.99
CA TRP A 251 4.60 14.42 -2.85
C TRP A 251 4.15 13.18 -2.07
N LEU A 252 3.77 12.13 -2.80
CA LEU A 252 3.31 10.89 -2.18
C LEU A 252 4.46 9.97 -1.72
N GLY A 253 5.70 10.23 -2.11
CA GLY A 253 6.82 9.33 -1.84
C GLY A 253 6.67 7.98 -2.54
N HIS A 254 6.24 7.96 -3.80
CA HIS A 254 6.18 6.73 -4.58
C HIS A 254 7.53 6.47 -5.26
N GLU A 255 8.12 5.30 -5.07
CA GLU A 255 9.36 4.89 -5.75
C GLU A 255 9.15 4.76 -7.26
N ASP A 256 8.14 3.99 -7.66
CA ASP A 256 7.81 3.76 -9.07
C ASP A 256 6.66 4.67 -9.52
N ILE A 257 6.92 5.44 -10.59
CA ILE A 257 5.94 6.30 -11.24
C ILE A 257 4.66 5.54 -11.65
N LYS A 258 4.78 4.23 -11.95
CA LYS A 258 3.63 3.39 -12.30
C LYS A 258 2.55 3.39 -11.22
N THR A 259 2.94 3.52 -9.96
CA THR A 259 2.01 3.64 -8.82
C THR A 259 1.18 4.93 -8.90
N THR A 260 1.77 6.02 -9.39
CA THR A 260 1.11 7.32 -9.54
C THR A 260 0.34 7.42 -10.86
N MET A 261 0.77 6.70 -11.90
CA MET A 261 0.11 6.70 -13.23
C MET A 261 -1.34 6.22 -13.20
N ILE A 262 -1.77 5.55 -12.13
CA ILE A 262 -3.20 5.20 -11.96
C ILE A 262 -4.11 6.43 -11.89
N TYR A 263 -3.60 7.59 -11.48
CA TYR A 263 -4.33 8.86 -11.39
C TYR A 263 -4.25 9.70 -12.68
N ALA A 264 -3.37 9.38 -13.62
CA ALA A 264 -3.11 10.22 -14.80
C ALA A 264 -4.37 10.50 -15.65
N HIS A 265 -5.34 9.57 -15.65
CA HIS A 265 -6.60 9.75 -16.36
C HIS A 265 -7.53 10.82 -15.76
N LEU A 266 -7.22 11.32 -14.56
CA LEU A 266 -7.95 12.40 -13.87
C LEU A 266 -7.42 13.79 -14.24
N ALA A 267 -6.26 13.88 -14.91
CA ALA A 267 -5.67 15.15 -15.31
C ALA A 267 -6.58 15.89 -16.29
N PRO A 268 -6.64 17.23 -16.21
CA PRO A 268 -7.33 18.04 -17.20
C PRO A 268 -6.81 17.74 -18.61
N LYS A 269 -7.70 17.63 -19.58
CA LYS A 269 -7.33 17.47 -20.99
C LYS A 269 -6.94 18.83 -21.57
N ALA A 270 -5.69 19.19 -21.45
CA ALA A 270 -5.16 20.50 -21.84
C ALA A 270 -4.34 20.46 -23.13
N LEU A 271 -4.66 19.60 -24.12
CA LEU A 271 -3.89 19.52 -25.37
C LEU A 271 -3.86 20.86 -26.13
N HIS A 272 -4.95 21.61 -26.09
CA HIS A 272 -4.98 22.94 -26.76
C HIS A 272 -4.05 23.97 -26.12
N SER A 273 -3.76 23.89 -24.81
CA SER A 273 -2.83 24.81 -24.16
C SER A 273 -1.37 24.56 -24.56
N ILE A 274 -1.05 23.37 -25.09
CA ILE A 274 0.30 23.03 -25.56
C ILE A 274 0.62 23.71 -26.89
N VAL A 275 -0.42 24.00 -27.69
CA VAL A 275 -0.21 24.65 -29.02
C VAL A 275 0.44 26.00 -28.89
N GLY A 276 0.12 26.80 -27.84
CA GLY A 276 0.79 28.08 -27.59
C GLY A 276 2.29 27.95 -27.38
N VAL A 277 2.71 26.89 -26.65
CA VAL A 277 4.15 26.63 -26.38
C VAL A 277 4.92 26.20 -27.63
N LEU A 278 4.25 25.67 -28.65
CA LEU A 278 4.88 25.24 -29.89
C LEU A 278 4.90 26.36 -30.97
N ASN A 279 4.21 27.48 -30.73
CA ASN A 279 4.12 28.61 -31.64
C ASN A 279 5.14 29.73 -31.29
N ASP A 280 5.85 29.62 -30.15
CA ASP A 280 6.94 30.51 -29.72
C ASP A 280 8.28 30.03 -30.29
#